data_be9bd212e9189ee68a0b8a88063b4270
#
_entry.id   be9bd212e9189ee68a0b8a88063b4270
#
_cell.length_a   1.000
_cell.length_b   1.000
_cell.length_c   1.000
_cell.angle_alpha   90.00
_cell.angle_beta   90.00
_cell.angle_gamma   90.00
#
_symmetry.space_group_name_H-M   'P 1'
#
loop_
_entity.id
_entity.type
_entity.pdbx_description
1 polymer ?
#
loop_
_entity_poly.entity_id
_entity_poly.type
_entity_poly.pdbx_seq_one_letter_code
_entity_poly.pdbx_strand_id
1 'polypeptide(L)'
;MENKELFVGIDISSETLDVAFSPTDQPQRFPYTEEGLQTLITRLQGCQPTLVVFEATGGLEAALMQALQEARLSFSRVNPRQVRDFARATNCLAKTDALDARLLAQFGQVLRPQPTPLPDEQTRHLRALVTRRRQLITLQMMEENHW
;
A
#
# COMPACT_ATOMS: atom_id res chain seq x y z
N MET A 1 8.47 -25.81 -11.27
CA MET A 1 8.31 -25.20 -10.33
C MET A 1 7.24 -24.31 -10.39
N GLU A 2 6.44 -24.28 -9.63
CA GLU A 2 5.44 -23.47 -9.73
C GLU A 2 5.68 -22.24 -9.13
N ASN A 3 5.15 -21.22 -9.59
CA ASN A 3 5.22 -19.94 -9.03
C ASN A 3 4.18 -19.83 -8.02
N LYS A 4 4.57 -19.83 -6.79
CA LYS A 4 3.64 -19.65 -5.75
C LYS A 4 3.38 -18.20 -5.63
N GLU A 5 2.17 -17.82 -5.81
CA GLU A 5 1.78 -16.42 -5.61
C GLU A 5 1.74 -16.10 -4.13
N LEU A 6 2.29 -14.96 -3.78
CA LEU A 6 2.33 -14.52 -2.40
C LEU A 6 1.72 -13.13 -2.33
N PHE A 7 0.74 -12.98 -1.47
CA PHE A 7 0.08 -11.69 -1.28
C PHE A 7 0.39 -11.17 0.11
N VAL A 8 0.66 -9.88 0.18
CA VAL A 8 1.07 -9.26 1.44
C VAL A 8 0.05 -8.19 1.78
N GLY A 9 -0.41 -8.20 3.02
CA GLY A 9 -1.28 -7.15 3.53
C GLY A 9 -0.55 -6.36 4.56
N ILE A 10 -0.70 -5.05 4.54
CA ILE A 10 -0.04 -4.18 5.50
C ILE A 10 -1.07 -3.27 6.14
N ASP A 11 -1.17 -3.38 7.46
CA ASP A 11 -2.05 -2.51 8.24
C ASP A 11 -1.18 -1.41 8.81
N ILE A 12 -1.46 -0.18 8.41
CA ILE A 12 -0.61 0.97 8.72
C ILE A 12 -1.15 1.74 9.89
N SER A 13 -0.29 2.01 10.85
CA SER A 13 -0.62 2.95 11.91
C SER A 13 0.48 3.98 11.98
N SER A 14 0.33 4.96 12.84
CA SER A 14 1.31 6.03 12.91
C SER A 14 2.66 5.53 13.40
N GLU A 15 2.68 4.45 14.14
CA GLU A 15 3.92 3.97 14.72
C GLU A 15 4.37 2.61 14.26
N THR A 16 3.48 1.82 13.69
CA THR A 16 3.84 0.46 13.31
C THR A 16 3.21 0.05 12.00
N LEU A 17 3.80 -0.95 11.40
CA LEU A 17 3.27 -1.61 10.23
C LEU A 17 3.08 -3.06 10.58
N ASP A 18 1.84 -3.53 10.53
CA ASP A 18 1.56 -4.93 10.75
C ASP A 18 1.45 -5.60 9.39
N VAL A 19 2.22 -6.63 9.17
CA VAL A 19 2.37 -7.24 7.86
C VAL A 19 1.97 -8.70 7.95
N ALA A 20 1.14 -9.14 7.04
CA ALA A 20 0.73 -10.53 6.97
C ALA A 20 0.91 -11.04 5.55
N PHE A 21 1.11 -12.33 5.44
CA PHE A 21 1.34 -12.97 4.15
C PHE A 21 0.28 -14.02 3.90
N SER A 22 -0.20 -14.12 2.68
CA SER A 22 -1.15 -15.14 2.30
C SER A 22 -0.58 -15.89 1.10
N PRO A 23 -0.55 -17.16 1.17
CA PRO A 23 -1.25 -18.06 2.08
C PRO A 23 -0.52 -18.38 3.38
N THR A 24 0.66 -17.85 3.58
CA THR A 24 1.45 -18.26 4.74
C THR A 24 0.85 -17.83 6.06
N ASP A 25 0.36 -16.63 6.13
CA ASP A 25 -0.35 -16.19 7.33
C ASP A 25 0.50 -16.14 8.59
N GLN A 26 1.65 -15.53 8.51
CA GLN A 26 2.47 -15.29 9.69
C GLN A 26 2.68 -13.81 9.84
N PRO A 27 1.91 -13.17 10.71
CA PRO A 27 2.00 -11.72 10.84
C PRO A 27 3.31 -11.30 11.49
N GLN A 28 3.81 -10.17 11.06
CA GLN A 28 5.00 -9.58 11.62
C GLN A 28 4.74 -8.10 11.80
N ARG A 29 5.41 -7.50 12.77
CA ARG A 29 5.24 -6.08 13.02
C ARG A 29 6.57 -5.38 12.85
N PHE A 30 6.55 -4.27 12.16
CA PHE A 30 7.74 -3.46 11.94
C PHE A 30 7.46 -2.05 12.46
N PRO A 31 8.45 -1.39 13.02
CA PRO A 31 8.24 0.01 13.38
C PRO A 31 8.11 0.85 12.12
N TYR A 32 7.26 1.85 12.16
CA TYR A 32 7.07 2.69 11.00
C TYR A 32 8.09 3.82 11.08
N THR A 33 9.32 3.47 10.80
CA THR A 33 10.46 4.38 10.80
C THR A 33 11.25 4.09 9.54
N GLU A 34 12.23 4.92 9.29
CA GLU A 34 13.06 4.70 8.13
C GLU A 34 13.72 3.33 8.19
N GLU A 35 14.22 2.98 9.36
CA GLU A 35 14.86 1.69 9.51
C GLU A 35 13.89 0.54 9.40
N GLY A 36 12.71 0.70 9.99
CA GLY A 36 11.69 -0.33 9.89
C GLY A 36 11.24 -0.55 8.46
N LEU A 37 11.10 0.55 7.71
CA LEU A 37 10.74 0.44 6.31
C LEU A 37 11.82 -0.28 5.52
N GLN A 38 13.06 0.02 5.79
CA GLN A 38 14.16 -0.64 5.11
C GLN A 38 14.15 -2.12 5.39
N THR A 39 13.93 -2.50 6.63
CA THR A 39 13.86 -3.91 6.99
C THR A 39 12.71 -4.59 6.27
N LEU A 40 11.56 -3.94 6.25
CA LEU A 40 10.40 -4.50 5.58
C LEU A 40 10.65 -4.66 4.09
N ILE A 41 11.20 -3.64 3.46
CA ILE A 41 11.45 -3.69 2.02
C ILE A 41 12.44 -4.80 1.68
N THR A 42 13.49 -4.94 2.48
CA THR A 42 14.46 -6.00 2.25
C THR A 42 13.80 -7.36 2.33
N ARG A 43 12.90 -7.52 3.30
CA ARG A 43 12.20 -8.76 3.44
C ARG A 43 11.29 -9.02 2.25
N LEU A 44 10.58 -8.01 1.80
CA LEU A 44 9.68 -8.16 0.66
C LEU A 44 10.45 -8.45 -0.63
N GLN A 45 11.59 -7.82 -0.80
CA GLN A 45 12.40 -8.10 -1.97
C GLN A 45 12.88 -9.53 -1.96
N GLY A 46 13.14 -10.07 -0.79
CA GLY A 46 13.58 -11.45 -0.69
C GLY A 46 12.51 -12.45 -1.04
N CYS A 47 11.24 -12.15 -0.76
CA CYS A 47 10.18 -13.10 -1.05
C CYS A 47 9.41 -12.79 -2.32
N GLN A 48 9.66 -11.64 -2.93
CA GLN A 48 9.07 -11.28 -4.21
C GLN A 48 7.57 -11.50 -4.26
N PRO A 49 6.82 -10.71 -3.51
CA PRO A 49 5.38 -10.91 -3.47
C PRO A 49 4.72 -10.56 -4.81
N THR A 50 3.62 -11.22 -5.08
CA THR A 50 2.84 -10.92 -6.26
C THR A 50 2.20 -9.54 -6.13
N LEU A 51 1.72 -9.21 -4.95
CA LEU A 51 1.07 -7.93 -4.72
C LEU A 51 1.09 -7.60 -3.24
N VAL A 52 1.35 -6.34 -2.93
CA VAL A 52 1.27 -5.82 -1.57
C VAL A 52 0.01 -4.97 -1.49
N VAL A 53 -0.82 -5.21 -0.50
CA VAL A 53 -2.11 -4.53 -0.38
C VAL A 53 -2.16 -3.76 0.94
N PHE A 54 -2.58 -2.51 0.88
CA PHE A 54 -2.83 -1.74 2.09
C PHE A 54 -3.96 -0.77 1.79
N GLU A 55 -4.59 -0.27 2.84
CA GLU A 55 -5.71 0.62 2.63
C GLU A 55 -5.29 2.07 2.69
N ALA A 56 -6.06 2.91 2.03
CA ALA A 56 -5.81 4.34 2.06
C ALA A 56 -6.07 4.85 3.47
N THR A 57 -5.15 5.61 4.02
CA THR A 57 -5.24 6.04 5.40
C THR A 57 -5.26 7.55 5.56
N GLY A 58 -5.35 8.27 4.45
CA GLY A 58 -5.36 9.73 4.57
C GLY A 58 -3.99 10.35 4.66
N GLY A 59 -2.95 9.60 4.37
CA GLY A 59 -1.62 10.17 4.36
C GLY A 59 -0.56 9.32 5.02
N LEU A 60 -0.95 8.46 5.94
CA LEU A 60 0.04 7.64 6.62
C LEU A 60 0.77 6.72 5.66
N GLU A 61 0.15 6.38 4.57
CA GLU A 61 0.75 5.42 3.64
C GLU A 61 1.81 6.03 2.74
N ALA A 62 2.02 7.34 2.80
CA ALA A 62 2.91 7.99 1.83
C ALA A 62 4.34 7.45 1.86
N ALA A 63 4.91 7.33 3.05
CA ALA A 63 6.28 6.84 3.16
C ALA A 63 6.39 5.39 2.71
N LEU A 64 5.39 4.59 3.05
CA LEU A 64 5.39 3.20 2.63
C LEU A 64 5.29 3.10 1.10
N MET A 65 4.40 3.89 0.51
CA MET A 65 4.26 3.87 -0.95
C MET A 65 5.55 4.25 -1.63
N GLN A 66 6.21 5.27 -1.12
CA GLN A 66 7.46 5.69 -1.72
C GLN A 66 8.50 4.58 -1.63
N ALA A 67 8.59 3.92 -0.49
CA ALA A 67 9.55 2.83 -0.32
C ALA A 67 9.25 1.68 -1.27
N LEU A 68 7.97 1.35 -1.43
CA LEU A 68 7.58 0.28 -2.35
C LEU A 68 7.88 0.65 -3.80
N GLN A 69 7.64 1.90 -4.15
CA GLN A 69 7.91 2.35 -5.50
C GLN A 69 9.40 2.29 -5.81
N GLU A 70 10.22 2.72 -4.88
CA GLU A 70 11.66 2.71 -5.08
C GLU A 70 12.19 1.29 -5.20
N ALA A 71 11.56 0.37 -4.51
CA ALA A 71 11.97 -1.03 -4.58
C ALA A 71 11.34 -1.77 -5.74
N ARG A 72 10.47 -1.09 -6.50
CA ARG A 72 9.79 -1.66 -7.66
C ARG A 72 8.94 -2.86 -7.30
N LEU A 73 8.27 -2.75 -6.18
CA LEU A 73 7.35 -3.78 -5.74
C LEU A 73 5.94 -3.38 -6.14
N SER A 74 5.17 -4.34 -6.62
CA SER A 74 3.79 -4.07 -7.02
C SER A 74 2.94 -3.94 -5.77
N PHE A 75 2.12 -2.90 -5.71
CA PHE A 75 1.24 -2.71 -4.58
C PHE A 75 -0.08 -2.13 -5.03
N SER A 76 -1.09 -2.30 -4.20
CA SER A 76 -2.41 -1.76 -4.47
C SER A 76 -2.89 -1.04 -3.21
N ARG A 77 -3.20 0.24 -3.35
CA ARG A 77 -3.79 1.01 -2.27
C ARG A 77 -5.30 0.92 -2.44
N VAL A 78 -5.96 0.24 -1.54
CA VAL A 78 -7.36 -0.08 -1.70
C VAL A 78 -8.22 0.77 -0.79
N ASN A 79 -9.49 0.83 -1.13
CA ASN A 79 -10.46 1.59 -0.38
C ASN A 79 -10.92 0.77 0.82
N PRO A 80 -10.87 1.31 2.03
CA PRO A 80 -11.30 0.53 3.20
C PRO A 80 -12.72 0.00 3.08
N ARG A 81 -13.60 0.71 2.40
CA ARG A 81 -14.97 0.25 2.24
C ARG A 81 -15.02 -1.04 1.44
N GLN A 82 -14.20 -1.15 0.41
CA GLN A 82 -14.17 -2.38 -0.38
C GLN A 82 -13.68 -3.54 0.45
N VAL A 83 -12.70 -3.30 1.31
CA VAL A 83 -12.17 -4.35 2.16
C VAL A 83 -13.21 -4.78 3.17
N ARG A 84 -13.96 -3.83 3.73
CA ARG A 84 -15.02 -4.17 4.66
C ARG A 84 -16.13 -4.97 4.00
N ASP A 85 -16.49 -4.60 2.78
CA ASP A 85 -17.52 -5.34 2.06
C ASP A 85 -17.05 -6.76 1.79
N PHE A 86 -15.80 -6.92 1.43
CA PHE A 86 -15.23 -8.24 1.22
C PHE A 86 -15.28 -9.04 2.52
N ALA A 87 -14.92 -8.42 3.62
CA ALA A 87 -14.89 -9.10 4.90
C ALA A 87 -16.28 -9.57 5.30
N ARG A 88 -17.30 -8.75 5.05
CA ARG A 88 -18.65 -9.14 5.36
C ARG A 88 -19.11 -10.28 4.48
N ALA A 89 -18.79 -10.20 3.20
CA ALA A 89 -19.22 -11.23 2.25
C ALA A 89 -18.59 -12.58 2.56
N THR A 90 -17.41 -12.57 3.17
CA THR A 90 -16.71 -13.81 3.47
C THR A 90 -16.77 -14.17 4.94
N ASN A 91 -17.54 -13.41 5.71
CA ASN A 91 -17.67 -13.65 7.16
C ASN A 91 -16.35 -13.51 7.90
N CYS A 92 -15.45 -12.71 7.37
CA CYS A 92 -14.19 -12.50 8.03
C CYS A 92 -14.27 -11.46 9.13
N LEU A 93 -15.34 -10.65 9.16
CA LEU A 93 -15.50 -9.65 10.19
C LEU A 93 -16.46 -10.15 11.24
N ALA A 94 -16.15 -11.23 11.85
CA ALA A 94 -17.12 -11.85 12.73
C ALA A 94 -17.32 -11.07 14.00
N LYS A 95 -16.30 -10.87 14.75
CA LYS A 95 -16.45 -10.24 16.03
C LYS A 95 -15.89 -8.89 16.14
N THR A 96 -14.79 -8.62 15.49
CA THR A 96 -14.24 -7.30 15.53
C THR A 96 -14.45 -6.71 14.19
N ASP A 97 -14.44 -5.43 14.12
CA ASP A 97 -14.57 -4.79 12.84
C ASP A 97 -13.26 -4.23 12.41
N ALA A 98 -12.20 -4.66 12.97
CA ALA A 98 -10.88 -4.13 12.59
C ALA A 98 -10.44 -4.75 11.28
N LEU A 99 -9.93 -3.91 10.39
CA LEU A 99 -9.31 -4.38 9.18
C LEU A 99 -7.84 -4.60 9.52
N ASP A 100 -7.38 -5.81 9.42
CA ASP A 100 -6.01 -6.09 9.78
C ASP A 100 -5.23 -6.60 8.58
N ALA A 101 -3.95 -6.84 8.78
CA ALA A 101 -3.07 -7.19 7.70
C ALA A 101 -3.46 -8.51 7.05
N ARG A 102 -3.94 -9.45 7.83
CA ARG A 102 -4.36 -10.73 7.29
C ARG A 102 -5.52 -10.56 6.35
N LEU A 103 -6.49 -9.76 6.73
CA LEU A 103 -7.66 -9.51 5.90
C LEU A 103 -7.24 -8.85 4.60
N LEU A 104 -6.30 -7.91 4.67
CA LEU A 104 -5.81 -7.24 3.47
C LEU A 104 -5.08 -8.22 2.55
N ALA A 105 -4.30 -9.12 3.11
CA ALA A 105 -3.62 -10.11 2.30
C ALA A 105 -4.62 -11.04 1.62
N GLN A 106 -5.67 -11.44 2.33
CA GLN A 106 -6.71 -12.29 1.75
C GLN A 106 -7.48 -11.55 0.67
N PHE A 107 -7.75 -10.27 0.91
CA PHE A 107 -8.43 -9.46 -0.09
C PHE A 107 -7.61 -9.44 -1.38
N GLY A 108 -6.31 -9.25 -1.26
CA GLY A 108 -5.45 -9.25 -2.43
C GLY A 108 -5.46 -10.59 -3.15
N GLN A 109 -5.43 -11.67 -2.38
CA GLN A 109 -5.36 -13.00 -2.96
C GLN A 109 -6.64 -13.34 -3.71
N VAL A 110 -7.77 -13.00 -3.15
CA VAL A 110 -9.07 -13.39 -3.72
C VAL A 110 -9.51 -12.45 -4.83
N LEU A 111 -9.43 -11.15 -4.58
CA LEU A 111 -9.96 -10.19 -5.54
C LEU A 111 -8.93 -9.67 -6.53
N ARG A 112 -7.66 -9.81 -6.22
CA ARG A 112 -6.57 -9.43 -7.13
C ARG A 112 -6.79 -8.04 -7.69
N PRO A 113 -6.82 -7.02 -6.81
CA PRO A 113 -7.04 -5.67 -7.29
C PRO A 113 -5.91 -5.24 -8.19
N GLN A 114 -6.20 -4.29 -9.05
CA GLN A 114 -5.18 -3.79 -9.95
C GLN A 114 -4.08 -3.11 -9.18
N PRO A 115 -2.83 -3.36 -9.51
CA PRO A 115 -1.75 -2.64 -8.85
C PRO A 115 -1.86 -1.14 -9.11
N THR A 116 -1.51 -0.37 -8.11
CA THR A 116 -1.44 1.06 -8.28
C THR A 116 -0.30 1.35 -9.26
N PRO A 117 -0.56 2.12 -10.31
CA PRO A 117 0.48 2.31 -11.33
C PRO A 117 1.69 3.03 -10.77
N LEU A 118 2.85 2.54 -11.14
CA LEU A 118 4.08 3.25 -10.82
C LEU A 118 4.28 4.35 -11.83
N PRO A 119 4.76 5.51 -11.41
CA PRO A 119 4.99 6.58 -12.37
C PRO A 119 6.13 6.19 -13.29
N ASP A 120 5.85 6.17 -14.59
CA ASP A 120 6.91 5.97 -15.54
C ASP A 120 7.53 7.33 -15.86
N GLU A 121 8.48 7.32 -16.75
CA GLU A 121 9.17 8.54 -17.06
C GLU A 121 8.24 9.62 -17.55
N GLN A 122 7.32 9.26 -18.39
CA GLN A 122 6.41 10.22 -18.94
C GLN A 122 5.45 10.72 -17.87
N THR A 123 4.95 9.85 -17.05
CA THR A 123 4.06 10.24 -15.97
C THR A 123 4.78 11.16 -15.00
N ARG A 124 6.02 10.85 -14.69
CA ARG A 124 6.79 11.70 -13.81
C ARG A 124 6.99 13.07 -14.39
N HIS A 125 7.26 13.13 -15.69
CA HIS A 125 7.43 14.39 -16.36
C HIS A 125 6.16 15.22 -16.29
N LEU A 126 5.02 14.59 -16.53
CA LEU A 126 3.76 15.30 -16.44
C LEU A 126 3.51 15.80 -15.03
N ARG A 127 3.81 14.99 -14.04
CA ARG A 127 3.66 15.42 -12.67
C ARG A 127 4.54 16.59 -12.34
N ALA A 128 5.76 16.56 -12.83
CA ALA A 128 6.68 17.66 -12.61
C ALA A 128 6.14 18.94 -13.22
N LEU A 129 5.59 18.85 -14.41
CA LEU A 129 5.03 20.01 -15.07
C LEU A 129 3.83 20.54 -14.33
N VAL A 130 2.96 19.66 -13.88
CA VAL A 130 1.79 20.08 -13.14
C VAL A 130 2.20 20.72 -11.83
N THR A 131 3.16 20.14 -11.15
CA THR A 131 3.63 20.70 -9.90
C THR A 131 4.24 22.08 -10.11
N ARG A 132 5.01 22.24 -11.15
CA ARG A 132 5.60 23.51 -11.45
C ARG A 132 4.53 24.55 -11.73
N ARG A 133 3.55 24.20 -12.53
CA ARG A 133 2.47 25.09 -12.82
C ARG A 133 1.72 25.45 -11.55
N ARG A 134 1.49 24.49 -10.69
CA ARG A 134 0.83 24.73 -9.43
C ARG A 134 1.64 25.66 -8.56
N GLN A 135 2.94 25.50 -8.54
CA GLN A 135 3.80 26.37 -7.77
C GLN A 135 3.73 27.79 -8.28
N LEU A 136 3.70 27.97 -9.59
CA LEU A 136 3.56 29.29 -10.16
C LEU A 136 2.24 29.93 -9.78
N ILE A 137 1.19 29.15 -9.84
CA ILE A 137 -0.12 29.65 -9.43
C ILE A 137 -0.11 29.97 -7.96
N THR A 138 0.51 29.11 -7.16
CA THR A 138 0.61 29.35 -5.74
C THR A 138 1.32 30.66 -5.43
N LEU A 139 2.38 30.92 -6.14
CA LEU A 139 3.08 32.17 -5.94
C LEU A 139 2.22 33.35 -6.27
N GLN A 140 1.33 33.17 -7.24
CA GLN A 140 0.45 34.24 -7.61
C GLN A 140 -0.76 34.33 -6.74
N MET A 141 -1.38 33.24 -6.43
CA MET A 141 -2.53 33.24 -5.63
C MET A 141 -2.45 32.30 -4.53
N MET A 142 -1.38 31.60 -4.28
CA MET A 142 -1.24 30.73 -3.23
C MET A 142 -1.95 29.53 -3.33
N GLU A 143 -1.86 28.72 -3.99
CA GLU A 143 -2.30 27.54 -4.31
C GLU A 143 -3.07 26.73 -3.80
N GLU A 144 -3.64 26.28 -4.19
CA GLU A 144 -4.34 25.51 -3.99
C GLU A 144 -4.16 24.36 -4.00
N ASN A 145 -4.27 23.78 -3.59
CA ASN A 145 -4.11 22.75 -3.37
C ASN A 145 -4.07 21.88 -3.97
N HIS A 146 -4.11 21.52 -3.89
CA HIS A 146 -3.92 20.64 -4.44
C HIS A 146 -4.59 19.80 -4.71
N TRP A 147 -4.81 19.55 -4.73
CA TRP A 147 -5.56 18.58 -5.12
C TRP A 147 -5.16 17.36 -4.64
#